data_339845d943b45c77e489ce92fa4a8a2b
#
_entry.id   339845d943b45c77e489ce92fa4a8a2b
#
_cell.length_a   1.000
_cell.length_b   1.000
_cell.length_c   1.000
_cell.angle_alpha   90.00
_cell.angle_beta   90.00
_cell.angle_gamma   90.00
#
_symmetry.space_group_name_H-M   'P 1'
#
loop_
_entity.id
_entity.type
_entity.pdbx_description
1 polymer ?
#
loop_
_entity_poly.entity_id
_entity_poly.type
_entity_poly.pdbx_seq_one_letter_code
_entity_poly.pdbx_strand_id
1 'polypeptide(L)'
;MSWVLGLVAVAVIAGLAAWLVLWAVRRTVRRQETGVPPPPTCPPAGPALLTYQARYLGTTFAPSTVRRFNGYGLLGRRLVGLTLEPGGLRVDRDDDPWCIPAGDLRGVEVASHHAGKEVYADKVLVVDWQLGPATLRSGFVLDEVTAPGWAERLRPLVPR
;
A
#
# COMPACT_ATOMS: atom_id res chain seq x y z
N MET A 1 22.41 6.49 45.72
CA MET A 1 21.04 7.03 45.57
C MET A 1 20.91 7.92 44.33
N SER A 2 21.93 8.67 43.93
CA SER A 2 21.94 9.56 42.75
C SER A 2 21.82 8.84 41.39
N TRP A 3 22.41 7.68 41.24
CA TRP A 3 22.35 6.90 39.98
C TRP A 3 20.96 6.30 39.68
N VAL A 4 20.21 5.96 40.73
CA VAL A 4 18.81 5.48 40.55
C VAL A 4 17.94 6.63 40.03
N LEU A 5 18.08 7.83 40.56
CA LEU A 5 17.37 9.02 40.05
C LEU A 5 17.72 9.32 38.59
N GLY A 6 18.99 9.15 38.22
CA GLY A 6 19.45 9.30 36.85
C GLY A 6 18.80 8.28 35.90
N LEU A 7 18.73 7.00 36.28
CA LEU A 7 18.08 5.95 35.50
C LEU A 7 16.57 6.19 35.34
N VAL A 8 15.90 6.63 36.40
CA VAL A 8 14.48 6.96 36.35
C VAL A 8 14.23 8.14 35.40
N ALA A 9 15.06 9.20 35.48
CA ALA A 9 14.93 10.35 34.58
C ALA A 9 15.12 9.93 33.11
N VAL A 10 16.10 9.10 32.78
CA VAL A 10 16.33 8.59 31.42
C VAL A 10 15.14 7.74 30.95
N ALA A 11 14.61 6.88 31.80
CA ALA A 11 13.44 6.05 31.46
C ALA A 11 12.20 6.90 31.17
N VAL A 12 11.96 7.95 31.96
CA VAL A 12 10.83 8.89 31.75
C VAL A 12 11.00 9.66 30.44
N ILE A 13 12.19 10.17 30.16
CA ILE A 13 12.47 10.89 28.91
C ILE A 13 12.28 9.96 27.68
N ALA A 14 12.80 8.74 27.75
CA ALA A 14 12.63 7.75 26.68
C ALA A 14 11.16 7.40 26.48
N GLY A 15 10.40 7.22 27.56
CA GLY A 15 8.96 6.97 27.52
C GLY A 15 8.17 8.13 26.88
N LEU A 16 8.48 9.37 27.26
CA LEU A 16 7.88 10.56 26.68
C LEU A 16 8.21 10.70 25.18
N ALA A 17 9.47 10.46 24.80
CA ALA A 17 9.88 10.51 23.39
C ALA A 17 9.15 9.46 22.56
N ALA A 18 9.07 8.21 23.03
CA ALA A 18 8.32 7.14 22.39
C ALA A 18 6.82 7.47 22.26
N TRP A 19 6.23 8.02 23.31
CA TRP A 19 4.83 8.44 23.31
C TRP A 19 4.57 9.56 22.28
N LEU A 20 5.44 10.58 22.22
CA LEU A 20 5.34 11.68 21.26
C LEU A 20 5.44 11.16 19.81
N VAL A 21 6.37 10.24 19.54
CA VAL A 21 6.51 9.61 18.20
C VAL A 21 5.24 8.86 17.83
N LEU A 22 4.74 8.00 18.72
CA LEU A 22 3.50 7.25 18.50
C LEU A 22 2.30 8.17 18.29
N TRP A 23 2.20 9.24 19.07
CA TRP A 23 1.14 10.23 18.93
C TRP A 23 1.22 10.96 17.59
N ALA A 24 2.40 11.39 17.16
CA ALA A 24 2.62 12.05 15.88
C ALA A 24 2.27 11.15 14.69
N VAL A 25 2.68 9.88 14.74
CA VAL A 25 2.34 8.86 13.71
C VAL A 25 0.82 8.66 13.65
N ARG A 26 0.17 8.42 14.80
CA ARG A 26 -1.29 8.24 14.86
C ARG A 26 -2.04 9.47 14.35
N ARG A 27 -1.58 10.67 14.69
CA ARG A 27 -2.16 11.92 14.21
C ARG A 27 -2.04 12.06 12.69
N THR A 28 -0.90 11.70 12.12
CA THR A 28 -0.68 11.74 10.67
C THR A 28 -1.58 10.75 9.94
N VAL A 29 -1.68 9.51 10.43
CA VAL A 29 -2.59 8.48 9.89
C VAL A 29 -4.03 8.98 9.91
N ARG A 30 -4.53 9.43 11.07
CA ARG A 30 -5.90 9.95 11.20
C ARG A 30 -6.18 11.12 10.25
N ARG A 31 -5.22 12.03 10.06
CA ARG A 31 -5.38 13.15 9.12
C ARG A 31 -5.52 12.66 7.66
N GLN A 32 -4.78 11.62 7.29
CA GLN A 32 -4.88 11.03 5.97
C GLN A 32 -6.22 10.32 5.79
N GLU A 33 -6.68 9.60 6.79
CA GLU A 33 -7.97 8.90 6.79
C GLU A 33 -9.17 9.86 6.79
N THR A 34 -9.06 11.03 7.41
CA THR A 34 -10.16 12.01 7.43
C THR A 34 -10.47 12.59 6.04
N GLY A 35 -9.47 12.64 5.16
CA GLY A 35 -9.59 13.18 3.80
C GLY A 35 -9.85 12.14 2.70
N VAL A 36 -9.76 10.84 3.03
CA VAL A 36 -9.84 9.75 2.07
C VAL A 36 -10.73 8.65 2.65
N PRO A 37 -11.74 8.14 1.93
CA PRO A 37 -12.58 7.06 2.44
C PRO A 37 -11.78 5.75 2.59
N PRO A 38 -12.30 4.76 3.35
CA PRO A 38 -11.68 3.45 3.40
C PRO A 38 -11.70 2.77 2.01
N PRO A 39 -10.70 1.91 1.73
CA PRO A 39 -10.74 1.12 0.51
C PRO A 39 -12.03 0.31 0.41
N PRO A 40 -12.56 0.11 -0.80
CA PRO A 40 -13.74 -0.71 -1.00
C PRO A 40 -13.53 -2.13 -0.46
N THR A 41 -14.54 -2.65 0.23
CA THR A 41 -14.57 -4.06 0.60
C THR A 41 -14.71 -4.92 -0.65
N CYS A 42 -14.01 -6.04 -0.68
CA CYS A 42 -14.10 -6.95 -1.82
C CYS A 42 -15.48 -7.60 -1.88
N PRO A 43 -16.14 -7.61 -3.05
CA PRO A 43 -17.30 -8.45 -3.27
C PRO A 43 -16.92 -9.93 -3.11
N PRO A 44 -17.90 -10.85 -3.01
CA PRO A 44 -17.61 -12.28 -3.07
C PRO A 44 -16.70 -12.61 -4.27
N ALA A 45 -15.72 -13.50 -4.07
CA ALA A 45 -14.74 -13.81 -5.09
C ALA A 45 -15.42 -14.27 -6.40
N GLY A 46 -15.09 -13.57 -7.46
CA GLY A 46 -15.49 -13.90 -8.81
C GLY A 46 -14.53 -14.90 -9.47
N PRO A 47 -14.73 -15.21 -10.76
CA PRO A 47 -13.78 -16.04 -11.49
C PRO A 47 -12.44 -15.32 -11.60
N ALA A 48 -11.40 -15.92 -11.05
CA ALA A 48 -10.05 -15.40 -11.12
C ALA A 48 -9.49 -15.54 -12.55
N LEU A 49 -9.03 -14.43 -13.11
CA LEU A 49 -8.32 -14.40 -14.40
C LEU A 49 -6.84 -14.69 -14.21
N LEU A 50 -6.25 -14.13 -13.15
CA LEU A 50 -4.86 -14.35 -12.74
C LEU A 50 -4.79 -14.35 -11.21
N THR A 51 -3.90 -15.16 -10.67
CA THR A 51 -3.54 -15.14 -9.25
C THR A 51 -2.03 -15.15 -9.08
N TYR A 52 -1.53 -14.44 -8.08
CA TYR A 52 -0.10 -14.42 -7.77
C TYR A 52 0.15 -14.04 -6.31
N GLN A 53 1.19 -14.62 -5.70
CA GLN A 53 1.69 -14.15 -4.42
C GLN A 53 2.75 -13.08 -4.62
N ALA A 54 2.44 -11.84 -4.29
CA ALA A 54 3.31 -10.70 -4.47
C ALA A 54 3.81 -10.16 -3.12
N ARG A 55 4.92 -9.43 -3.17
CA ARG A 55 5.33 -8.61 -2.04
C ARG A 55 4.83 -7.19 -2.23
N TYR A 56 3.89 -6.79 -1.42
CA TYR A 56 3.40 -5.42 -1.37
C TYR A 56 4.46 -4.48 -0.81
N LEU A 57 4.73 -3.35 -1.48
CA LEU A 57 5.72 -2.34 -1.07
C LEU A 57 5.12 -1.16 -0.32
N GLY A 58 3.80 -1.01 -0.37
CA GLY A 58 3.08 0.11 0.20
C GLY A 58 2.37 0.94 -0.86
N THR A 59 1.63 1.93 -0.40
CA THR A 59 0.89 2.89 -1.22
C THR A 59 1.43 4.30 -1.02
N THR A 60 1.48 5.07 -2.09
CA THR A 60 1.86 6.48 -2.11
C THR A 60 0.74 7.31 -2.73
N PHE A 61 0.79 8.63 -2.58
CA PHE A 61 -0.07 9.54 -3.35
C PHE A 61 0.51 9.73 -4.75
N ALA A 62 -0.27 9.43 -5.79
CA ALA A 62 0.17 9.64 -7.17
C ALA A 62 0.32 11.15 -7.48
N PRO A 63 1.27 11.54 -8.34
CA PRO A 63 2.27 10.71 -9.02
C PRO A 63 3.52 10.42 -8.18
N SER A 64 3.57 10.83 -6.92
CA SER A 64 4.76 10.68 -6.06
C SER A 64 5.06 9.21 -5.77
N THR A 65 6.33 8.84 -5.91
CA THR A 65 6.85 7.53 -5.49
C THR A 65 7.38 7.51 -4.05
N VAL A 66 7.33 8.66 -3.35
CA VAL A 66 7.92 8.82 -2.01
C VAL A 66 6.88 9.20 -0.96
N ARG A 67 5.87 10.02 -1.32
CA ARG A 67 4.84 10.50 -0.40
C ARG A 67 3.87 9.39 -0.04
N ARG A 68 4.14 8.72 1.09
CA ARG A 68 3.38 7.54 1.52
C ARG A 68 1.98 7.88 2.01
N PHE A 69 1.04 7.02 1.65
CA PHE A 69 -0.27 6.94 2.25
C PHE A 69 -0.26 5.86 3.35
N ASN A 70 -0.51 6.27 4.59
CA ASN A 70 -0.36 5.42 5.77
C ASN A 70 -1.72 5.01 6.38
N GLY A 71 -2.83 5.43 5.77
CA GLY A 71 -4.18 5.11 6.25
C GLY A 71 -4.58 3.66 5.93
N TYR A 72 -5.56 3.16 6.67
CA TYR A 72 -6.24 1.88 6.44
C TYR A 72 -5.29 0.67 6.31
N GLY A 73 -4.14 0.71 6.97
CA GLY A 73 -3.16 -0.37 6.89
C GLY A 73 -2.49 -0.52 5.52
N LEU A 74 -2.59 0.45 4.62
CA LEU A 74 -1.90 0.47 3.32
C LEU A 74 -0.43 0.87 3.44
N LEU A 75 0.11 0.79 4.65
CA LEU A 75 1.51 1.00 4.97
C LEU A 75 2.24 -0.35 5.12
N GLY A 76 3.48 -0.37 4.68
CA GLY A 76 4.41 -1.43 5.03
C GLY A 76 4.55 -2.50 3.96
N ARG A 77 5.52 -3.38 4.21
CA ARG A 77 5.84 -4.52 3.36
C ARG A 77 5.24 -5.77 3.92
N ARG A 78 4.52 -6.50 3.10
CA ARG A 78 4.00 -7.82 3.46
C ARG A 78 3.76 -8.66 2.23
N LEU A 79 3.68 -9.95 2.41
CA LEU A 79 3.18 -10.84 1.37
C LEU A 79 1.67 -10.65 1.25
N VAL A 80 1.19 -10.62 0.03
CA VAL A 80 -0.24 -10.49 -0.30
C VAL A 80 -0.58 -11.41 -1.45
N GLY A 81 -1.78 -11.95 -1.45
CA GLY A 81 -2.36 -12.57 -2.64
C GLY A 81 -2.89 -11.48 -3.57
N LEU A 82 -2.52 -11.54 -4.84
CA LEU A 82 -3.13 -10.74 -5.89
C LEU A 82 -4.07 -11.62 -6.70
N THR A 83 -5.28 -11.17 -6.91
CA THR A 83 -6.24 -11.83 -7.78
C THR A 83 -6.83 -10.81 -8.74
N LEU A 84 -6.60 -11.02 -10.04
CA LEU A 84 -7.25 -10.24 -11.08
C LEU A 84 -8.60 -10.87 -11.40
N GLU A 85 -9.65 -10.08 -11.26
CA GLU A 85 -11.02 -10.45 -11.60
C GLU A 85 -11.56 -9.50 -12.67
N PRO A 86 -12.64 -9.85 -13.39
CA PRO A 86 -13.27 -8.93 -14.35
C PRO A 86 -13.70 -7.60 -13.74
N GLY A 87 -14.03 -7.59 -12.45
CA GLY A 87 -14.42 -6.40 -11.68
C GLY A 87 -13.27 -5.55 -11.16
N GLY A 88 -12.01 -5.99 -11.28
CA GLY A 88 -10.87 -5.25 -10.78
C GLY A 88 -9.78 -6.12 -10.17
N LEU A 89 -8.96 -5.51 -9.30
CA LEU A 89 -7.86 -6.16 -8.62
C LEU A 89 -8.20 -6.38 -7.14
N ARG A 90 -8.21 -7.62 -6.70
CA ARG A 90 -8.30 -8.01 -5.30
C ARG A 90 -6.90 -8.16 -4.71
N VAL A 91 -6.72 -7.63 -3.51
CA VAL A 91 -5.48 -7.78 -2.72
C VAL A 91 -5.83 -8.45 -1.41
N ASP A 92 -5.49 -9.71 -1.29
CA ASP A 92 -5.75 -10.50 -0.09
C ASP A 92 -4.61 -10.32 0.92
N ARG A 93 -4.95 -9.78 2.08
CA ARG A 93 -4.14 -9.76 3.29
C ARG A 93 -4.77 -10.71 4.30
N ASP A 94 -3.97 -11.25 5.20
CA ASP A 94 -4.37 -12.29 6.15
C ASP A 94 -5.71 -11.99 6.88
N ASP A 95 -5.95 -10.72 7.25
CA ASP A 95 -7.11 -10.34 8.07
C ASP A 95 -8.04 -9.30 7.43
N ASP A 96 -7.64 -8.66 6.32
CA ASP A 96 -8.37 -7.52 5.78
C ASP A 96 -8.13 -7.35 4.28
N PRO A 97 -8.82 -8.10 3.43
CA PRO A 97 -8.73 -7.97 1.98
C PRO A 97 -9.33 -6.65 1.52
N TRP A 98 -8.72 -6.04 0.50
CA TRP A 98 -9.23 -4.84 -0.13
C TRP A 98 -9.18 -4.95 -1.65
N CYS A 99 -10.03 -4.19 -2.32
CA CYS A 99 -10.16 -4.25 -3.76
C CYS A 99 -9.93 -2.90 -4.42
N ILE A 100 -9.40 -2.95 -5.62
CA ILE A 100 -9.37 -1.82 -6.56
C ILE A 100 -10.38 -2.14 -7.66
N PRO A 101 -11.57 -1.52 -7.65
CA PRO A 101 -12.54 -1.70 -8.72
C PRO A 101 -11.97 -1.27 -10.08
N ALA A 102 -12.35 -1.95 -11.14
CA ALA A 102 -11.90 -1.61 -12.49
C ALA A 102 -12.19 -0.12 -12.85
N GLY A 103 -13.35 0.41 -12.43
CA GLY A 103 -13.71 1.80 -12.64
C GLY A 103 -12.82 2.82 -11.91
N ASP A 104 -12.11 2.38 -10.87
CA ASP A 104 -11.20 3.22 -10.09
C ASP A 104 -9.75 3.13 -10.55
N LEU A 105 -9.40 2.20 -11.44
CA LEU A 105 -8.07 2.15 -12.05
C LEU A 105 -7.79 3.41 -12.84
N ARG A 106 -6.58 3.94 -12.73
CA ARG A 106 -6.12 5.16 -13.44
C ARG A 106 -4.88 4.94 -14.25
N GLY A 107 -4.07 3.94 -13.91
CA GLY A 107 -2.86 3.62 -14.65
C GLY A 107 -2.23 2.33 -14.17
N VAL A 108 -1.44 1.72 -15.04
CA VAL A 108 -0.66 0.53 -14.73
C VAL A 108 0.68 0.62 -15.43
N GLU A 109 1.74 0.46 -14.68
CA GLU A 109 3.11 0.44 -15.21
C GLU A 109 3.94 -0.66 -14.55
N VAL A 110 5.04 -1.01 -15.18
CA VAL A 110 6.09 -1.87 -14.62
C VAL A 110 7.30 -1.01 -14.34
N ALA A 111 7.82 -1.07 -13.13
CA ALA A 111 8.91 -0.22 -12.67
C ALA A 111 9.97 -1.04 -11.91
N SER A 112 11.14 -0.44 -11.75
CA SER A 112 12.23 -0.97 -10.92
C SER A 112 12.24 -0.41 -9.50
N HIS A 113 11.37 0.55 -9.17
CA HIS A 113 11.32 1.17 -7.85
C HIS A 113 9.90 1.58 -7.46
N HIS A 114 9.60 1.58 -6.17
CA HIS A 114 8.36 2.14 -5.61
C HIS A 114 8.53 2.43 -4.10
N ALA A 115 7.83 3.45 -3.60
CA ALA A 115 7.78 3.86 -2.18
C ALA A 115 9.18 4.02 -1.55
N GLY A 116 10.13 4.62 -2.31
CA GLY A 116 11.50 4.82 -1.87
C GLY A 116 12.32 3.54 -1.79
N LYS A 117 11.92 2.51 -2.54
CA LYS A 117 12.61 1.21 -2.62
C LYS A 117 12.97 0.91 -4.06
N GLU A 118 14.24 0.62 -4.28
CA GLU A 118 14.73 0.05 -5.52
C GLU A 118 14.60 -1.47 -5.46
N VAL A 119 14.18 -2.06 -6.55
CA VAL A 119 14.11 -3.49 -6.77
C VAL A 119 14.89 -3.78 -8.04
N TYR A 120 15.77 -4.77 -8.00
CA TYR A 120 16.51 -5.16 -9.20
C TYR A 120 15.55 -5.61 -10.30
N ALA A 121 15.74 -5.09 -11.50
CA ALA A 121 14.92 -5.30 -12.70
C ALA A 121 13.47 -4.76 -12.59
N ASP A 122 12.76 -4.77 -13.71
CA ASP A 122 11.37 -4.30 -13.84
C ASP A 122 10.39 -5.35 -13.28
N LYS A 123 10.39 -5.48 -11.93
CA LYS A 123 9.60 -6.47 -11.19
C LYS A 123 8.45 -5.85 -10.39
N VAL A 124 8.36 -4.54 -10.37
CA VAL A 124 7.33 -3.85 -9.60
C VAL A 124 6.15 -3.54 -10.50
N LEU A 125 5.06 -4.24 -10.30
CA LEU A 125 3.76 -3.85 -10.85
C LEU A 125 3.26 -2.64 -10.04
N VAL A 126 3.11 -1.50 -10.68
CA VAL A 126 2.61 -0.27 -10.09
C VAL A 126 1.22 -0.01 -10.63
N VAL A 127 0.27 0.18 -9.73
CA VAL A 127 -1.13 0.41 -10.05
C VAL A 127 -1.56 1.75 -9.48
N ASP A 128 -1.96 2.68 -10.35
CA ASP A 128 -2.59 3.94 -9.97
C ASP A 128 -4.09 3.77 -9.93
N TRP A 129 -4.72 4.23 -8.86
CA TRP A 129 -6.14 4.07 -8.65
C TRP A 129 -6.74 5.19 -7.82
N GLN A 130 -8.04 5.43 -7.99
CA GLN A 130 -8.78 6.47 -7.31
C GLN A 130 -9.37 5.94 -6.01
N LEU A 131 -9.20 6.71 -4.92
CA LEU A 131 -9.86 6.45 -3.65
C LEU A 131 -10.48 7.75 -3.13
N GLY A 132 -11.76 7.95 -3.37
CA GLY A 132 -12.41 9.21 -3.11
C GLY A 132 -11.72 10.37 -3.87
N PRO A 133 -11.31 11.44 -3.19
CA PRO A 133 -10.65 12.58 -3.85
C PRO A 133 -9.15 12.31 -4.14
N ALA A 134 -8.57 11.23 -3.64
CA ALA A 134 -7.15 10.95 -3.77
C ALA A 134 -6.85 9.95 -4.88
N THR A 135 -5.85 10.23 -5.70
CA THR A 135 -5.23 9.24 -6.57
C THR A 135 -4.07 8.58 -5.83
N LEU A 136 -4.15 7.29 -5.66
CA LEU A 136 -3.17 6.48 -4.95
C LEU A 136 -2.37 5.64 -5.94
N ARG A 137 -1.15 5.29 -5.54
CA ARG A 137 -0.20 4.48 -6.30
C ARG A 137 0.29 3.34 -5.42
N SER A 138 -0.06 2.11 -5.77
CA SER A 138 0.30 0.90 -5.03
C SER A 138 1.32 0.07 -5.80
N GLY A 139 2.36 -0.40 -5.13
CA GLY A 139 3.43 -1.19 -5.72
C GLY A 139 3.46 -2.63 -5.22
N PHE A 140 3.61 -3.57 -6.13
CA PHE A 140 3.68 -5.00 -5.88
C PHE A 140 4.89 -5.59 -6.59
N VAL A 141 5.79 -6.25 -5.86
CA VAL A 141 6.92 -6.96 -6.45
C VAL A 141 6.45 -8.34 -6.90
N LEU A 142 6.54 -8.57 -8.18
CA LEU A 142 6.36 -9.86 -8.82
C LEU A 142 7.73 -10.36 -9.31
N ASP A 143 7.79 -11.38 -10.15
CA ASP A 143 9.00 -11.72 -10.88
C ASP A 143 9.08 -10.98 -12.24
N GLU A 144 10.23 -11.04 -12.88
CA GLU A 144 10.52 -10.32 -14.14
C GLU A 144 9.63 -10.73 -15.31
N VAL A 145 9.19 -11.98 -15.30
CA VAL A 145 8.35 -12.53 -16.39
C VAL A 145 6.88 -12.21 -16.15
N THR A 146 6.47 -12.25 -14.90
CA THR A 146 5.05 -12.12 -14.49
C THR A 146 4.57 -10.67 -14.49
N ALA A 147 5.42 -9.71 -14.09
CA ALA A 147 5.01 -8.31 -13.96
C ALA A 147 4.51 -7.69 -15.28
N PRO A 148 5.19 -7.85 -16.43
CA PRO A 148 4.67 -7.35 -17.72
C PRO A 148 3.33 -7.98 -18.11
N GLY A 149 3.16 -9.29 -17.93
CA GLY A 149 1.91 -9.99 -18.24
C GLY A 149 0.73 -9.50 -17.41
N TRP A 150 0.96 -9.17 -16.13
CA TRP A 150 -0.05 -8.55 -15.26
C TRP A 150 -0.40 -7.14 -15.74
N ALA A 151 0.59 -6.34 -16.10
CA ALA A 151 0.36 -5.00 -16.62
C ALA A 151 -0.46 -5.02 -17.92
N GLU A 152 -0.16 -5.93 -18.85
CA GLU A 152 -0.92 -6.10 -20.09
C GLU A 152 -2.40 -6.46 -19.85
N ARG A 153 -2.68 -7.29 -18.83
CA ARG A 153 -4.05 -7.70 -18.49
C ARG A 153 -4.82 -6.62 -17.73
N LEU A 154 -4.13 -5.79 -16.95
CA LEU A 154 -4.76 -4.69 -16.20
C LEU A 154 -5.02 -3.46 -17.06
N ARG A 155 -4.14 -3.14 -18.04
CA ARG A 155 -4.30 -1.93 -18.89
C ARG A 155 -5.66 -1.80 -19.57
N PRO A 156 -6.28 -2.87 -20.12
CA PRO A 156 -7.60 -2.75 -20.73
C PRO A 156 -8.71 -2.38 -19.75
N LEU A 157 -8.51 -2.61 -18.45
CA LEU A 157 -9.48 -2.27 -17.41
C LEU A 157 -9.37 -0.80 -16.96
N VAL A 158 -8.30 -0.10 -17.34
CA VAL A 158 -8.15 1.34 -17.03
C VAL A 158 -9.14 2.12 -17.90
N PRO A 159 -10.06 2.89 -17.30
CA PRO A 159 -10.97 3.75 -18.05
C PRO A 159 -10.22 4.76 -18.94
N ARG A 160 -10.71 4.96 -20.15
CA ARG A 160 -10.15 5.95 -21.09
C ARG A 160 -10.60 7.36 -20.74
#